data_023dc07231f0a32087d0950b678340fe
#
_entry.id   023dc07231f0a32087d0950b678340fe
#
_cell.length_a   1.000
_cell.length_b   1.000
_cell.length_c   1.000
_cell.angle_alpha   90.00
_cell.angle_beta   90.00
_cell.angle_gamma   90.00
#
_symmetry.space_group_name_H-M   'P 1'
#
loop_
_entity.id
_entity.type
_entity.pdbx_description
1 polymer ?
#
loop_
_entity_poly.entity_id
_entity_poly.type
_entity_poly.pdbx_seq_one_letter_code
_entity_poly.pdbx_strand_id
1 'polypeptide(L)'
;MVGVRSFRPADRAAVRDISFRTGFMGESAESFWRHKESWADLWTSYYTDQEPEALHVATMDDAVVGYLAGCRNTAGMRPSTEELTKAVIRRHWLLFRPGTAGFLYRGLFDSMRDRERAGGDFIDPHWPAHLHIDLLPAARGTGLGAALMRRWLQQLEEADSPGCHLLTLVENTRARKFFEKSGFRIHGNPTLVGGMRGKRGERLHQQIMVWNLLRG
;
A
#
# COMPACT_ATOMS: atom_id res chain seq x y z
N MET A 1 -6.36 -21.55 -14.18
CA MET A 1 -4.99 -21.74 -13.63
C MET A 1 -4.71 -20.71 -12.54
N VAL A 2 -3.92 -21.06 -11.53
CA VAL A 2 -3.54 -20.14 -10.44
C VAL A 2 -2.06 -19.76 -10.62
N GLY A 3 -1.72 -18.47 -10.61
CA GLY A 3 -0.34 -18.06 -10.84
C GLY A 3 -0.05 -16.59 -10.52
N VAL A 4 1.23 -16.22 -10.63
CA VAL A 4 1.73 -14.85 -10.51
C VAL A 4 2.51 -14.51 -11.78
N ARG A 5 2.28 -13.32 -12.31
CA ARG A 5 2.98 -12.79 -13.48
C ARG A 5 3.21 -11.28 -13.35
N SER A 6 4.07 -10.74 -14.19
CA SER A 6 4.23 -9.30 -14.33
C SER A 6 2.92 -8.64 -14.80
N PHE A 7 2.72 -7.40 -14.36
CA PHE A 7 1.64 -6.53 -14.78
C PHE A 7 1.63 -6.31 -16.29
N ARG A 8 0.45 -6.12 -16.85
CA ARG A 8 0.21 -5.68 -18.24
C ARG A 8 -0.74 -4.49 -18.23
N PRO A 9 -0.70 -3.58 -19.20
CA PRO A 9 -1.62 -2.43 -19.25
C PRO A 9 -3.09 -2.81 -19.16
N ALA A 10 -3.48 -3.98 -19.69
CA ALA A 10 -4.84 -4.51 -19.60
C ALA A 10 -5.30 -4.83 -18.16
N ASP A 11 -4.36 -5.04 -17.23
CA ASP A 11 -4.66 -5.35 -15.82
C ASP A 11 -5.00 -4.09 -14.99
N ARG A 12 -4.73 -2.90 -15.53
CA ARG A 12 -4.90 -1.61 -14.83
C ARG A 12 -6.26 -1.49 -14.14
N ALA A 13 -7.33 -1.79 -14.85
CA ALA A 13 -8.68 -1.68 -14.31
C ALA A 13 -8.89 -2.61 -13.11
N ALA A 14 -8.37 -3.84 -13.18
CA ALA A 14 -8.47 -4.81 -12.10
C ALA A 14 -7.63 -4.39 -10.87
N VAL A 15 -6.40 -3.91 -11.07
CA VAL A 15 -5.53 -3.39 -9.99
C VAL A 15 -6.22 -2.22 -9.27
N ARG A 16 -6.79 -1.27 -10.00
CA ARG A 16 -7.55 -0.13 -9.47
C ARG A 16 -8.77 -0.58 -8.66
N ASP A 17 -9.52 -1.55 -9.16
CA ASP A 17 -10.69 -2.11 -8.48
C ASP A 17 -10.30 -2.85 -7.19
N ILE A 18 -9.30 -3.71 -7.26
CA ILE A 18 -8.79 -4.48 -6.11
C ILE A 18 -8.29 -3.54 -5.02
N SER A 19 -7.49 -2.52 -5.37
CA SER A 19 -6.99 -1.52 -4.43
C SER A 19 -8.11 -0.89 -3.60
N PHE A 20 -9.21 -0.49 -4.23
CA PHE A 20 -10.35 0.09 -3.54
C PHE A 20 -11.11 -0.92 -2.68
N ARG A 21 -11.33 -2.13 -3.19
CA ARG A 21 -12.07 -3.20 -2.51
C ARG A 21 -11.33 -3.81 -1.32
N THR A 22 -10.04 -3.58 -1.20
CA THR A 22 -9.18 -4.19 -0.17
C THR A 22 -8.42 -3.17 0.67
N GLY A 23 -8.57 -1.88 0.38
CA GLY A 23 -7.75 -0.79 0.91
C GLY A 23 -7.88 -0.50 2.41
N PHE A 24 -8.77 -1.18 3.13
CA PHE A 24 -8.90 -1.07 4.57
C PHE A 24 -8.77 -2.42 5.27
N MET A 25 -7.56 -2.80 5.63
CA MET A 25 -7.26 -4.09 6.29
C MET A 25 -7.81 -5.31 5.51
N GLY A 26 -7.87 -5.16 4.18
CA GLY A 26 -8.41 -6.16 3.27
C GLY A 26 -9.94 -6.09 3.07
N GLU A 27 -10.60 -5.08 3.60
CA GLU A 27 -11.98 -4.68 3.32
C GLU A 27 -11.99 -3.42 2.43
N SER A 28 -13.17 -3.02 1.92
CA SER A 28 -13.29 -1.83 1.07
C SER A 28 -12.91 -0.54 1.81
N ALA A 29 -12.21 0.35 1.11
CA ALA A 29 -11.92 1.71 1.56
C ALA A 29 -13.18 2.59 1.65
N GLU A 30 -14.32 2.15 1.12
CA GLU A 30 -15.57 2.91 0.99
C GLU A 30 -16.09 3.48 2.33
N SER A 31 -15.76 2.84 3.44
CA SER A 31 -16.16 3.28 4.79
C SER A 31 -15.65 4.68 5.15
N PHE A 32 -14.53 5.13 4.56
CA PHE A 32 -13.92 6.44 4.83
C PHE A 32 -13.53 7.20 3.56
N TRP A 33 -13.38 6.50 2.42
CA TRP A 33 -13.03 7.10 1.14
C TRP A 33 -13.99 6.64 0.04
N ARG A 34 -15.03 7.42 -0.23
CA ARG A 34 -16.13 7.00 -1.13
C ARG A 34 -15.85 7.18 -2.62
N HIS A 35 -14.85 7.97 -2.99
CA HIS A 35 -14.58 8.24 -4.40
C HIS A 35 -13.52 7.26 -4.94
N LYS A 36 -13.99 6.16 -5.55
CA LYS A 36 -13.17 5.05 -6.04
C LYS A 36 -12.03 5.49 -6.96
N GLU A 37 -12.32 6.36 -7.94
CA GLU A 37 -11.29 6.79 -8.91
C GLU A 37 -10.15 7.56 -8.25
N SER A 38 -10.45 8.46 -7.31
CA SER A 38 -9.40 9.18 -6.60
C SER A 38 -8.59 8.29 -5.66
N TRP A 39 -9.21 7.26 -5.07
CA TRP A 39 -8.49 6.24 -4.32
C TRP A 39 -7.50 5.51 -5.23
N ALA A 40 -7.99 5.02 -6.36
CA ALA A 40 -7.17 4.30 -7.31
C ALA A 40 -6.03 5.18 -7.89
N ASP A 41 -6.30 6.45 -8.20
CA ASP A 41 -5.28 7.41 -8.65
C ASP A 41 -4.19 7.58 -7.57
N LEU A 42 -4.56 7.68 -6.29
CA LEU A 42 -3.62 7.84 -5.19
C LEU A 42 -2.74 6.61 -4.97
N TRP A 43 -3.34 5.41 -5.00
CA TRP A 43 -2.68 4.20 -4.54
C TRP A 43 -2.13 3.31 -5.65
N THR A 44 -2.46 3.58 -6.93
CA THR A 44 -2.03 2.69 -8.02
C THR A 44 -1.35 3.40 -9.19
N SER A 45 -1.62 4.71 -9.42
CA SER A 45 -1.16 5.37 -10.65
C SER A 45 0.36 5.42 -10.76
N TYR A 46 1.07 5.73 -9.67
CA TYR A 46 2.53 5.73 -9.69
C TYR A 46 3.07 4.38 -10.19
N TYR A 47 2.63 3.29 -9.62
CA TYR A 47 3.15 1.95 -9.93
C TYR A 47 2.77 1.48 -11.34
N THR A 48 1.58 1.84 -11.81
CA THR A 48 1.14 1.46 -13.17
C THR A 48 1.77 2.31 -14.27
N ASP A 49 2.25 3.53 -13.93
CA ASP A 49 2.71 4.52 -14.91
C ASP A 49 4.23 4.72 -14.87
N GLN A 50 4.85 4.61 -13.70
CA GLN A 50 6.28 4.91 -13.52
C GLN A 50 7.14 3.67 -13.30
N GLU A 51 6.62 2.65 -12.58
CA GLU A 51 7.36 1.42 -12.29
C GLU A 51 6.54 0.14 -12.59
N PRO A 52 5.95 0.00 -13.80
CA PRO A 52 5.13 -1.16 -14.13
C PRO A 52 5.88 -2.50 -14.08
N GLU A 53 7.20 -2.50 -14.20
CA GLU A 53 8.06 -3.67 -14.06
C GLU A 53 8.21 -4.15 -12.60
N ALA A 54 7.91 -3.29 -11.63
CA ALA A 54 7.87 -3.61 -10.20
C ALA A 54 6.45 -3.98 -9.72
N LEU A 55 5.49 -4.07 -10.65
CA LEU A 55 4.12 -4.43 -10.38
C LEU A 55 3.83 -5.87 -10.86
N HIS A 56 3.40 -6.72 -9.94
CA HIS A 56 3.06 -8.11 -10.21
C HIS A 56 1.59 -8.38 -9.88
N VAL A 57 0.95 -9.23 -10.68
CA VAL A 57 -0.45 -9.60 -10.47
C VAL A 57 -0.59 -11.10 -10.17
N ALA A 58 -1.51 -11.40 -9.27
CA ALA A 58 -1.95 -12.76 -8.99
C ALA A 58 -3.22 -13.05 -9.79
N THR A 59 -3.27 -14.22 -10.43
CA THR A 59 -4.39 -14.63 -11.26
C THR A 59 -4.99 -15.95 -10.79
N MET A 60 -6.31 -16.07 -10.91
CA MET A 60 -7.08 -17.33 -10.79
C MET A 60 -8.04 -17.39 -11.96
N ASP A 61 -7.98 -18.48 -12.72
CA ASP A 61 -8.81 -18.72 -13.91
C ASP A 61 -8.83 -17.50 -14.86
N ASP A 62 -7.61 -17.00 -15.14
CA ASP A 62 -7.29 -15.83 -15.97
C ASP A 62 -7.78 -14.47 -15.45
N ALA A 63 -8.54 -14.44 -14.35
CA ALA A 63 -8.93 -13.21 -13.68
C ALA A 63 -7.83 -12.72 -12.72
N VAL A 64 -7.54 -11.41 -12.70
CA VAL A 64 -6.67 -10.80 -11.71
C VAL A 64 -7.41 -10.74 -10.37
N VAL A 65 -6.82 -11.35 -9.33
CA VAL A 65 -7.42 -11.47 -7.99
C VAL A 65 -6.58 -10.84 -6.89
N GLY A 66 -5.42 -10.29 -7.24
CA GLY A 66 -4.54 -9.60 -6.33
C GLY A 66 -3.36 -8.99 -7.07
N TYR A 67 -2.61 -8.16 -6.40
CA TYR A 67 -1.38 -7.56 -6.92
C TYR A 67 -0.39 -7.25 -5.80
N LEU A 68 0.88 -7.10 -6.18
CA LEU A 68 1.92 -6.45 -5.40
C LEU A 68 2.49 -5.32 -6.25
N ALA A 69 2.46 -4.11 -5.72
CA ALA A 69 3.03 -2.90 -6.32
C ALA A 69 4.28 -2.50 -5.54
N GLY A 70 5.43 -2.57 -6.17
CA GLY A 70 6.72 -2.21 -5.60
C GLY A 70 7.22 -0.86 -6.13
N CYS A 71 7.97 -0.15 -5.29
CA CYS A 71 8.82 0.97 -5.68
C CYS A 71 10.24 0.66 -5.24
N ARG A 72 11.20 0.74 -6.14
CA ARG A 72 12.60 0.37 -5.86
C ARG A 72 13.36 1.45 -5.10
N ASN A 73 12.91 2.71 -5.19
CA ASN A 73 13.55 3.83 -4.52
C ASN A 73 12.54 4.90 -4.09
N THR A 74 12.08 4.82 -2.86
CA THR A 74 11.11 5.76 -2.26
C THR A 74 11.60 7.22 -2.32
N ALA A 75 12.87 7.46 -2.06
CA ALA A 75 13.46 8.81 -2.11
C ALA A 75 13.45 9.41 -3.53
N GLY A 76 13.51 8.55 -4.54
CA GLY A 76 13.45 8.93 -5.96
C GLY A 76 12.05 9.02 -6.55
N MET A 77 11.02 8.62 -5.81
CA MET A 77 9.63 8.62 -6.27
C MET A 77 9.18 10.02 -6.72
N ARG A 78 8.68 10.13 -7.95
CA ARG A 78 8.13 11.39 -8.51
C ARG A 78 6.84 11.10 -9.29
N PRO A 79 5.71 11.79 -8.99
CA PRO A 79 5.58 12.71 -7.84
C PRO A 79 5.71 11.98 -6.50
N SER A 80 6.13 12.67 -5.47
CA SER A 80 6.12 12.14 -4.10
C SER A 80 4.69 11.84 -3.65
N THR A 81 4.52 11.01 -2.61
CA THR A 81 3.19 10.70 -2.04
C THR A 81 2.44 11.96 -1.63
N GLU A 82 3.13 12.97 -1.10
CA GLU A 82 2.53 14.25 -0.72
C GLU A 82 2.04 15.04 -1.95
N GLU A 83 2.87 15.15 -2.99
CA GLU A 83 2.52 15.84 -4.24
C GLU A 83 1.35 15.15 -4.94
N LEU A 84 1.37 13.82 -5.00
CA LEU A 84 0.30 13.01 -5.58
C LEU A 84 -1.00 13.20 -4.80
N THR A 85 -0.94 13.19 -3.46
CA THR A 85 -2.11 13.41 -2.60
C THR A 85 -2.74 14.78 -2.86
N LYS A 86 -1.92 15.84 -2.89
CA LYS A 86 -2.40 17.21 -3.20
C LYS A 86 -3.03 17.29 -4.59
N ALA A 87 -2.40 16.68 -5.59
CA ALA A 87 -2.90 16.65 -6.97
C ALA A 87 -4.25 15.92 -7.07
N VAL A 88 -4.38 14.77 -6.43
CA VAL A 88 -5.61 13.95 -6.41
C VAL A 88 -6.74 14.70 -5.68
N ILE A 89 -6.46 15.30 -4.51
CA ILE A 89 -7.44 16.09 -3.76
C ILE A 89 -7.99 17.22 -4.65
N ARG A 90 -7.12 17.96 -5.32
CA ARG A 90 -7.50 19.07 -6.20
C ARG A 90 -8.25 18.57 -7.44
N ARG A 91 -7.72 17.58 -8.15
CA ARG A 91 -8.29 17.04 -9.39
C ARG A 91 -9.71 16.54 -9.20
N HIS A 92 -9.97 15.85 -8.10
CA HIS A 92 -11.26 15.20 -7.82
C HIS A 92 -12.17 16.04 -6.90
N TRP A 93 -11.77 17.26 -6.52
CA TRP A 93 -12.55 18.15 -5.64
C TRP A 93 -12.96 17.49 -4.32
N LEU A 94 -12.03 16.68 -3.72
CA LEU A 94 -12.35 15.78 -2.61
C LEU A 94 -12.79 16.50 -1.34
N LEU A 95 -12.37 17.75 -1.12
CA LEU A 95 -12.79 18.57 0.02
C LEU A 95 -14.30 18.88 0.01
N PHE A 96 -14.93 18.77 -1.15
CA PHE A 96 -16.37 19.03 -1.33
C PHE A 96 -17.19 17.75 -1.52
N ARG A 97 -16.55 16.56 -1.48
CA ARG A 97 -17.23 15.27 -1.68
C ARG A 97 -17.64 14.67 -0.34
N PRO A 98 -18.96 14.46 -0.08
CA PRO A 98 -19.43 13.80 1.13
C PRO A 98 -18.77 12.43 1.33
N GLY A 99 -18.40 12.13 2.58
CA GLY A 99 -17.74 10.87 2.96
C GLY A 99 -16.22 10.92 2.89
N THR A 100 -15.62 11.41 1.80
CA THR A 100 -14.16 11.59 1.69
C THR A 100 -13.70 12.88 2.39
N ALA A 101 -14.44 13.96 2.25
CA ALA A 101 -14.12 15.24 2.90
C ALA A 101 -14.01 15.09 4.43
N GLY A 102 -14.93 14.38 5.05
CA GLY A 102 -14.89 14.14 6.50
C GLY A 102 -13.62 13.40 6.97
N PHE A 103 -13.11 12.47 6.17
CA PHE A 103 -11.82 11.83 6.43
C PHE A 103 -10.65 12.83 6.34
N LEU A 104 -10.62 13.65 5.28
CA LEU A 104 -9.57 14.65 5.05
C LEU A 104 -9.53 15.71 6.16
N TYR A 105 -10.70 16.25 6.57
CA TYR A 105 -10.79 17.21 7.67
C TYR A 105 -10.38 16.62 9.01
N ARG A 106 -10.77 15.37 9.31
CA ARG A 106 -10.28 14.67 10.49
C ARG A 106 -8.77 14.46 10.45
N GLY A 107 -8.21 14.10 9.28
CA GLY A 107 -6.78 13.95 9.08
C GLY A 107 -6.02 15.24 9.38
N LEU A 108 -6.51 16.37 8.86
CA LEU A 108 -5.95 17.68 9.13
C LEU A 108 -6.01 18.01 10.63
N PHE A 109 -7.14 17.80 11.28
CA PHE A 109 -7.30 18.04 12.71
C PHE A 109 -6.37 17.16 13.56
N ASP A 110 -6.29 15.86 13.24
CA ASP A 110 -5.38 14.93 13.90
C ASP A 110 -3.90 15.38 13.76
N SER A 111 -3.49 15.83 12.56
CA SER A 111 -2.13 16.31 12.30
C SER A 111 -1.81 17.61 13.05
N MET A 112 -2.79 18.48 13.24
CA MET A 112 -2.61 19.70 14.05
C MET A 112 -2.46 19.40 15.53
N ARG A 113 -3.16 18.39 16.02
CA ARG A 113 -3.14 17.98 17.43
C ARG A 113 -1.87 17.19 17.80
N ASP A 114 -1.39 16.34 16.89
CA ASP A 114 -0.28 15.42 17.11
C ASP A 114 0.89 15.73 16.14
N ARG A 115 1.40 16.96 16.18
CA ARG A 115 2.43 17.51 15.27
C ARG A 115 3.67 16.63 15.06
N GLU A 116 4.05 15.81 16.03
CA GLU A 116 5.23 14.96 15.96
C GLU A 116 5.00 13.62 15.21
N ARG A 117 3.77 13.35 14.75
CA ARG A 117 3.36 12.02 14.27
C ARG A 117 2.63 12.00 12.93
N ALA A 118 2.60 13.10 12.20
CA ALA A 118 2.07 13.12 10.85
C ALA A 118 3.01 12.28 9.97
N GLY A 119 2.53 11.09 9.55
CA GLY A 119 3.30 10.18 8.73
C GLY A 119 3.58 10.78 7.36
N GLY A 120 4.85 11.04 7.08
CA GLY A 120 5.37 11.21 5.73
C GLY A 120 5.88 9.88 5.19
N ASP A 121 6.41 9.90 3.98
CA ASP A 121 7.10 8.74 3.42
C ASP A 121 8.27 8.35 4.34
N PHE A 122 8.40 7.05 4.61
CA PHE A 122 9.57 6.53 5.30
C PHE A 122 10.72 6.47 4.28
N ILE A 123 11.74 7.28 4.51
CA ILE A 123 12.92 7.37 3.63
C ILE A 123 14.14 6.98 4.46
N ASP A 124 14.73 5.83 4.15
CA ASP A 124 15.93 5.32 4.79
C ASP A 124 16.79 4.58 3.76
N PRO A 125 18.10 4.90 3.63
CA PRO A 125 18.98 4.26 2.66
C PRO A 125 19.21 2.76 2.89
N HIS A 126 18.94 2.24 4.08
CA HIS A 126 19.01 0.81 4.36
C HIS A 126 17.78 0.05 3.82
N TRP A 127 16.65 0.75 3.64
CA TRP A 127 15.40 0.18 3.13
C TRP A 127 14.78 1.10 2.06
N PRO A 128 15.51 1.34 0.94
CA PRO A 128 15.07 2.30 -0.07
C PRO A 128 13.80 1.89 -0.81
N ALA A 129 13.58 0.57 -0.95
CA ALA A 129 12.41 0.05 -1.63
C ALA A 129 11.19 -0.03 -0.70
N HIS A 130 9.97 0.08 -1.30
CA HIS A 130 8.74 -0.21 -0.56
C HIS A 130 7.74 -1.01 -1.41
N LEU A 131 6.69 -1.50 -0.76
CA LEU A 131 5.65 -2.27 -1.43
C LEU A 131 4.25 -2.02 -0.85
N HIS A 132 3.24 -2.27 -1.71
CA HIS A 132 1.85 -2.52 -1.34
C HIS A 132 1.42 -3.89 -1.87
N ILE A 133 0.62 -4.63 -1.11
CA ILE A 133 0.09 -5.94 -1.53
C ILE A 133 -1.36 -6.07 -1.14
N ASP A 134 -2.20 -6.40 -2.12
CA ASP A 134 -3.62 -6.53 -1.98
C ASP A 134 -4.15 -7.79 -2.66
N LEU A 135 -4.99 -8.54 -1.95
CA LEU A 135 -5.65 -9.73 -2.47
C LEU A 135 -7.15 -9.72 -2.14
N LEU A 136 -7.95 -10.04 -3.14
CA LEU A 136 -9.37 -10.31 -2.93
C LEU A 136 -9.59 -11.46 -1.93
N PRO A 137 -10.69 -11.47 -1.20
CA PRO A 137 -10.97 -12.52 -0.21
C PRO A 137 -10.81 -13.94 -0.75
N ALA A 138 -11.27 -14.21 -1.98
CA ALA A 138 -11.18 -15.52 -2.62
C ALA A 138 -9.73 -15.99 -2.89
N ALA A 139 -8.78 -15.07 -3.02
CA ALA A 139 -7.37 -15.39 -3.25
C ALA A 139 -6.55 -15.59 -1.96
N ARG A 140 -7.16 -15.34 -0.80
CA ARG A 140 -6.46 -15.47 0.47
C ARG A 140 -6.35 -16.92 0.92
N GLY A 141 -5.20 -17.28 1.49
CA GLY A 141 -4.94 -18.67 1.89
C GLY A 141 -4.54 -19.61 0.76
N THR A 142 -4.52 -19.17 -0.50
CA THR A 142 -4.15 -19.97 -1.68
C THR A 142 -2.65 -20.02 -1.96
N GLY A 143 -1.82 -19.31 -1.19
CA GLY A 143 -0.38 -19.17 -1.44
C GLY A 143 -0.01 -18.03 -2.39
N LEU A 144 -0.96 -17.40 -3.08
CA LEU A 144 -0.70 -16.32 -4.04
C LEU A 144 0.00 -15.10 -3.42
N GLY A 145 -0.36 -14.72 -2.20
CA GLY A 145 0.33 -13.63 -1.49
C GLY A 145 1.81 -13.92 -1.26
N ALA A 146 2.13 -15.15 -0.84
CA ALA A 146 3.52 -15.58 -0.67
C ALA A 146 4.27 -15.65 -2.02
N ALA A 147 3.60 -16.04 -3.09
CA ALA A 147 4.19 -16.07 -4.43
C ALA A 147 4.49 -14.65 -4.95
N LEU A 148 3.57 -13.68 -4.76
CA LEU A 148 3.80 -12.26 -5.06
C LEU A 148 5.00 -11.71 -4.27
N MET A 149 5.04 -11.96 -2.96
CA MET A 149 6.12 -11.50 -2.09
C MET A 149 7.48 -12.07 -2.52
N ARG A 150 7.56 -13.39 -2.76
CA ARG A 150 8.81 -14.01 -3.25
C ARG A 150 9.28 -13.39 -4.56
N ARG A 151 8.36 -13.14 -5.51
CA ARG A 151 8.71 -12.51 -6.79
C ARG A 151 9.29 -11.11 -6.60
N TRP A 152 8.71 -10.32 -5.70
CA TRP A 152 9.21 -8.99 -5.39
C TRP A 152 10.57 -9.02 -4.70
N LEU A 153 10.73 -9.83 -3.66
CA LEU A 153 12.00 -9.93 -2.93
C LEU A 153 13.12 -10.44 -3.84
N GLN A 154 12.84 -11.43 -4.70
CA GLN A 154 13.79 -11.89 -5.71
C GLN A 154 14.21 -10.75 -6.65
N GLN A 155 13.28 -9.90 -7.10
CA GLN A 155 13.59 -8.74 -7.95
C GLN A 155 14.49 -7.73 -7.23
N LEU A 156 14.32 -7.54 -5.93
CA LEU A 156 15.21 -6.71 -5.11
C LEU A 156 16.60 -7.32 -4.93
N GLU A 157 16.66 -8.64 -4.75
CA GLU A 157 17.92 -9.39 -4.69
C GLU A 157 18.70 -9.26 -6.01
N GLU A 158 18.03 -9.48 -7.15
CA GLU A 158 18.61 -9.33 -8.50
C GLU A 158 19.11 -7.90 -8.76
N ALA A 159 18.50 -6.88 -8.13
CA ALA A 159 18.87 -5.48 -8.20
C ALA A 159 19.89 -5.04 -7.13
N ASP A 160 20.39 -5.97 -6.32
CA ASP A 160 21.30 -5.71 -5.18
C ASP A 160 20.79 -4.61 -4.23
N SER A 161 19.47 -4.52 -4.06
CA SER A 161 18.84 -3.56 -3.15
C SER A 161 19.10 -3.94 -1.69
N PRO A 162 19.57 -3.02 -0.84
CA PRO A 162 19.94 -3.36 0.56
C PRO A 162 18.74 -3.78 1.39
N GLY A 163 17.53 -3.37 1.04
CA GLY A 163 16.34 -3.74 1.78
C GLY A 163 15.05 -3.08 1.28
N CYS A 164 13.97 -3.46 1.94
CA CYS A 164 12.62 -3.00 1.63
C CYS A 164 11.85 -2.68 2.91
N HIS A 165 10.96 -1.70 2.86
CA HIS A 165 10.03 -1.41 3.93
C HIS A 165 8.58 -1.50 3.46
N LEU A 166 7.69 -1.56 4.40
CA LEU A 166 6.25 -1.41 4.20
C LEU A 166 5.62 -0.77 5.43
N LEU A 167 4.44 -0.18 5.23
CA LEU A 167 3.61 0.32 6.31
C LEU A 167 2.34 -0.51 6.40
N THR A 168 1.99 -0.94 7.61
CA THR A 168 0.75 -1.67 7.85
C THR A 168 0.09 -1.19 9.13
N LEU A 169 -1.24 -1.28 9.22
CA LEU A 169 -1.92 -0.94 10.46
C LEU A 169 -1.58 -1.94 11.57
N VAL A 170 -1.31 -1.44 12.76
CA VAL A 170 -1.05 -2.27 13.96
C VAL A 170 -2.22 -3.24 14.22
N GLU A 171 -3.42 -2.76 13.96
CA GLU A 171 -4.68 -3.49 14.12
C GLU A 171 -4.88 -4.59 13.06
N ASN A 172 -4.15 -4.53 11.94
CA ASN A 172 -4.17 -5.56 10.90
C ASN A 172 -3.24 -6.74 11.26
N THR A 173 -3.59 -7.47 12.30
CA THR A 173 -2.79 -8.59 12.84
C THR A 173 -2.54 -9.68 11.80
N ARG A 174 -3.47 -9.89 10.86
CA ARG A 174 -3.32 -10.87 9.79
C ARG A 174 -2.21 -10.46 8.83
N ALA A 175 -2.18 -9.21 8.37
CA ALA A 175 -1.15 -8.71 7.48
C ALA A 175 0.22 -8.73 8.18
N ARG A 176 0.30 -8.29 9.43
CA ARG A 176 1.55 -8.32 10.21
C ARG A 176 2.15 -9.73 10.28
N LYS A 177 1.34 -10.74 10.65
CA LYS A 177 1.78 -12.14 10.67
C LYS A 177 2.23 -12.64 9.28
N PHE A 178 1.59 -12.18 8.22
CA PHE A 178 2.01 -12.51 6.86
C PHE A 178 3.38 -11.91 6.53
N PHE A 179 3.60 -10.64 6.85
CA PHE A 179 4.89 -9.97 6.63
C PHE A 179 6.00 -10.57 7.50
N GLU A 180 5.73 -10.88 8.77
CA GLU A 180 6.69 -11.59 9.65
C GLU A 180 7.13 -12.93 9.05
N LYS A 181 6.17 -13.73 8.54
CA LYS A 181 6.47 -14.98 7.82
C LYS A 181 7.25 -14.78 6.52
N SER A 182 7.18 -13.61 5.94
CA SER A 182 7.93 -13.22 4.73
C SER A 182 9.32 -12.63 5.05
N GLY A 183 9.74 -12.64 6.31
CA GLY A 183 11.05 -12.16 6.75
C GLY A 183 11.10 -10.67 7.15
N PHE A 184 9.98 -9.99 7.17
CA PHE A 184 9.91 -8.61 7.66
C PHE A 184 9.90 -8.58 9.19
N ARG A 185 10.52 -7.55 9.76
CA ARG A 185 10.54 -7.29 11.20
C ARG A 185 10.02 -5.89 11.49
N ILE A 186 9.47 -5.68 12.68
CA ILE A 186 9.02 -4.38 13.16
C ILE A 186 10.22 -3.43 13.26
N HIS A 187 10.02 -2.19 12.81
CA HIS A 187 11.00 -1.11 12.92
C HIS A 187 10.34 0.14 13.54
N GLY A 188 10.99 0.71 14.55
CA GLY A 188 10.51 1.91 15.25
C GLY A 188 9.19 1.72 16.00
N ASN A 189 8.63 2.84 16.43
CA ASN A 189 7.37 2.89 17.16
C ASN A 189 6.19 3.12 16.19
N PRO A 190 4.99 2.63 16.53
CA PRO A 190 3.79 2.94 15.76
C PRO A 190 3.51 4.43 15.70
N THR A 191 3.02 4.91 14.56
CA THR A 191 2.60 6.29 14.35
C THR A 191 1.11 6.37 14.04
N LEU A 192 0.47 7.48 14.42
CA LEU A 192 -0.95 7.68 14.16
C LEU A 192 -1.22 7.85 12.66
N VAL A 193 -2.28 7.21 12.16
CA VAL A 193 -2.82 7.49 10.82
C VAL A 193 -3.91 8.54 10.92
N GLY A 194 -3.61 9.76 10.47
CA GLY A 194 -4.55 10.88 10.53
C GLY A 194 -5.86 10.60 9.80
N GLY A 195 -6.98 10.94 10.43
CA GLY A 195 -8.33 10.79 9.86
C GLY A 195 -8.90 9.37 9.90
N MET A 196 -8.06 8.33 9.99
CA MET A 196 -8.51 6.95 10.00
C MET A 196 -9.04 6.54 11.37
N ARG A 197 -10.15 5.79 11.35
CA ARG A 197 -10.81 5.31 12.56
C ARG A 197 -11.19 3.83 12.40
N GLY A 198 -11.07 3.09 13.48
CA GLY A 198 -11.56 1.73 13.56
C GLY A 198 -13.08 1.66 13.72
N LYS A 199 -13.62 0.45 13.76
CA LYS A 199 -15.08 0.20 13.81
C LYS A 199 -15.78 0.79 15.05
N ARG A 200 -15.04 1.03 16.13
CA ARG A 200 -15.54 1.62 17.39
C ARG A 200 -15.18 3.11 17.52
N GLY A 201 -14.66 3.73 16.45
CA GLY A 201 -14.22 5.12 16.45
C GLY A 201 -12.81 5.35 17.03
N GLU A 202 -12.09 4.29 17.41
CA GLU A 202 -10.72 4.34 17.89
C GLU A 202 -9.76 4.86 16.82
N ARG A 203 -8.70 5.54 17.25
CA ARG A 203 -7.63 6.02 16.37
C ARG A 203 -6.74 4.85 15.99
N LEU A 204 -6.40 4.74 14.71
CA LEU A 204 -5.58 3.66 14.19
C LEU A 204 -4.12 4.09 14.04
N HIS A 205 -3.22 3.12 14.19
CA HIS A 205 -1.78 3.34 14.11
C HIS A 205 -1.18 2.50 13.00
N GLN A 206 -0.18 3.05 12.32
CA GLN A 206 0.64 2.32 11.37
C GLN A 206 1.98 1.93 11.98
N GLN A 207 2.49 0.80 11.57
CA GLN A 207 3.78 0.25 11.93
C GLN A 207 4.62 0.09 10.68
N ILE A 208 5.86 0.56 10.74
CA ILE A 208 6.87 0.26 9.72
C ILE A 208 7.38 -1.15 9.97
N MET A 209 7.47 -1.93 8.91
CA MET A 209 8.15 -3.21 8.91
C MET A 209 9.22 -3.22 7.82
N VAL A 210 10.37 -3.82 8.10
CA VAL A 210 11.55 -3.79 7.23
C VAL A 210 12.07 -5.20 6.94
N TRP A 211 12.58 -5.39 5.74
CA TRP A 211 13.27 -6.58 5.28
C TRP A 211 14.66 -6.21 4.79
N ASN A 212 15.68 -7.00 5.11
CA ASN A 212 17.05 -6.80 4.67
C ASN A 212 17.45 -7.89 3.69
N LEU A 213 18.20 -7.50 2.66
CA LEU A 213 18.94 -8.46 1.85
C LEU A 213 20.02 -9.10 2.74
N LEU A 214 19.90 -10.41 2.95
CA LEU A 214 20.95 -11.18 3.63
C LEU A 214 22.11 -11.34 2.65
N ARG A 215 23.17 -10.55 2.83
CA ARG A 215 24.45 -10.81 2.16
C ARG A 215 25.12 -11.97 2.89
N GLY A 216 25.21 -13.12 2.20
CA GLY A 216 25.92 -14.30 2.68
C GLY A 216 27.42 -14.04 2.84
#